data_73534f94a24b9c31f9bf5ab0b62fcf9e
#
_entry.id   73534f94a24b9c31f9bf5ab0b62fcf9e
#
_cell.length_a   1.000
_cell.length_b   1.000
_cell.length_c   1.000
_cell.angle_alpha   90.00
_cell.angle_beta   90.00
_cell.angle_gamma   90.00
#
_symmetry.space_group_name_H-M   'P 1'
#
loop_
_entity.id
_entity.type
_entity.pdbx_description
1 polymer ?
#
loop_
_entity_poly.entity_id
_entity_poly.type
_entity_poly.pdbx_seq_one_letter_code
_entity_poly.pdbx_strand_id
1 'polypeptide(L)'
;MGINNIIVNSAHAEALTQGIQATANMSAAQVILQEKGLLEISTIMGIIASGLFSLLAVFTGIFAAKEFKGTEILGGILGAITIAPQVAILGLTPGQGGLIGVIFAVWISCWLEKRLRRYIPSMIDVIATPTFTIIIMTALLLFGIMPVAGIVSNAILGSLSGILEHGGLAAGFILSSLFPFLISLGLHQGLIPIHLELIQATGSSQLFAIQIMSNSGMVGAAIAVLLLTKDPVMKRVAKGAIPTSILAVGEPTIFGVNIPAGFAFITGSIGAGFGGMMIVLLDVTANGVGAAGLSALPLIADGKYLQYIFSWLVGASIAFLLTYFVGRIRKYQ
;
A
#
# COMPACT_ATOMS: atom_id res chain seq x y z
N MET A 1 -6.10 0.89 -12.35
CA MET A 1 -6.34 -0.38 -11.67
C MET A 1 -7.72 -0.45 -11.02
N GLY A 2 -8.05 0.39 -10.06
CA GLY A 2 -9.30 0.28 -9.30
C GLY A 2 -10.58 0.21 -10.13
N ILE A 3 -10.75 1.10 -11.12
CA ILE A 3 -11.94 1.06 -12.00
C ILE A 3 -12.01 -0.26 -12.76
N ASN A 4 -10.86 -0.73 -13.29
CA ASN A 4 -10.81 -2.01 -14.00
C ASN A 4 -11.17 -3.19 -13.09
N ASN A 5 -10.75 -3.17 -11.83
CA ASN A 5 -11.10 -4.20 -10.85
C ASN A 5 -12.60 -4.27 -10.60
N ILE A 6 -13.30 -3.12 -10.48
CA ILE A 6 -14.75 -3.10 -10.33
C ILE A 6 -15.42 -3.75 -11.55
N ILE A 7 -14.98 -3.40 -12.74
CA ILE A 7 -15.51 -3.92 -14.01
C ILE A 7 -15.27 -5.43 -14.11
N VAL A 8 -14.04 -5.89 -13.86
CA VAL A 8 -13.68 -7.31 -13.95
C VAL A 8 -14.35 -8.13 -12.85
N ASN A 9 -14.39 -7.65 -11.60
CA ASN A 9 -15.02 -8.36 -10.49
C ASN A 9 -16.54 -8.48 -10.69
N SER A 10 -17.21 -7.43 -11.21
CA SER A 10 -18.63 -7.51 -11.54
C SER A 10 -18.91 -8.54 -12.65
N ALA A 11 -18.06 -8.57 -13.67
CA ALA A 11 -18.16 -9.55 -14.74
C ALA A 11 -17.87 -10.98 -14.27
N HIS A 12 -16.92 -11.14 -13.33
CA HIS A 12 -16.61 -12.43 -12.73
C HIS A 12 -17.79 -12.97 -11.89
N ALA A 13 -18.38 -12.12 -11.04
CA ALA A 13 -19.55 -12.47 -10.25
C ALA A 13 -20.75 -12.87 -11.14
N GLU A 14 -20.96 -12.15 -12.23
CA GLU A 14 -22.02 -12.44 -13.19
C GLU A 14 -21.75 -13.75 -13.96
N ALA A 15 -20.51 -14.00 -14.37
CA ALA A 15 -20.12 -15.25 -15.00
C ALA A 15 -20.38 -16.46 -14.10
N LEU A 16 -20.11 -16.32 -12.79
CA LEU A 16 -20.42 -17.37 -11.81
C LEU A 16 -21.94 -17.61 -11.68
N THR A 17 -22.75 -16.54 -11.64
CA THR A 17 -24.21 -16.67 -11.52
C THR A 17 -24.86 -17.27 -12.78
N GLN A 18 -24.30 -17.00 -13.95
CA GLN A 18 -24.78 -17.51 -15.24
C GLN A 18 -24.16 -18.87 -15.62
N GLY A 19 -23.22 -19.38 -14.82
CA GLY A 19 -22.52 -20.64 -15.12
C GLY A 19 -21.61 -20.59 -16.35
N ILE A 20 -21.15 -19.40 -16.74
CA ILE A 20 -20.28 -19.22 -17.90
C ILE A 20 -18.87 -19.70 -17.55
N GLN A 21 -18.31 -20.54 -18.40
CA GLN A 21 -16.96 -21.07 -18.26
C GLN A 21 -15.96 -20.34 -19.15
N ALA A 22 -14.68 -20.41 -18.77
CA ALA A 22 -13.61 -19.91 -19.61
C ALA A 22 -13.54 -20.68 -20.93
N THR A 23 -13.26 -19.95 -22.00
CA THR A 23 -12.98 -20.53 -23.33
C THR A 23 -11.47 -20.69 -23.53
N ALA A 24 -11.04 -21.29 -24.64
CA ALA A 24 -9.61 -21.50 -24.94
C ALA A 24 -8.80 -20.19 -24.96
N ASN A 25 -9.45 -19.05 -25.27
CA ASN A 25 -8.79 -17.75 -25.44
C ASN A 25 -9.26 -16.66 -24.49
N MET A 26 -10.30 -16.91 -23.67
CA MET A 26 -10.92 -15.91 -22.80
C MET A 26 -11.31 -16.51 -21.45
N SER A 27 -11.04 -15.75 -20.39
CA SER A 27 -11.60 -16.08 -19.07
C SER A 27 -13.12 -15.87 -19.05
N ALA A 28 -13.82 -16.50 -18.11
CA ALA A 28 -15.27 -16.34 -17.95
C ALA A 28 -15.69 -14.87 -17.80
N ALA A 29 -14.93 -14.08 -17.05
CA ALA A 29 -15.15 -12.63 -16.93
C ALA A 29 -14.96 -11.88 -18.25
N GLN A 30 -13.98 -12.27 -19.07
CA GLN A 30 -13.77 -11.65 -20.39
C GLN A 30 -14.90 -11.95 -21.36
N VAL A 31 -15.54 -13.13 -21.29
CA VAL A 31 -16.72 -13.44 -22.08
C VAL A 31 -17.87 -12.48 -21.76
N ILE A 32 -18.16 -12.27 -20.48
CA ILE A 32 -19.18 -11.32 -20.02
C ILE A 32 -18.81 -9.88 -20.45
N LEU A 33 -17.53 -9.50 -20.33
CA LEU A 33 -17.08 -8.16 -20.75
C LEU A 33 -17.24 -7.96 -22.26
N GLN A 34 -17.05 -8.99 -23.06
CA GLN A 34 -17.27 -8.94 -24.50
C GLN A 34 -18.76 -8.77 -24.82
N GLU A 35 -19.64 -9.53 -24.18
CA GLU A 35 -21.09 -9.41 -24.35
C GLU A 35 -21.59 -8.01 -23.98
N LYS A 36 -20.98 -7.36 -22.97
CA LYS A 36 -21.31 -6.00 -22.55
C LYS A 36 -20.60 -4.89 -23.33
N GLY A 37 -19.75 -5.22 -24.29
CA GLY A 37 -18.96 -4.24 -25.04
C GLY A 37 -17.89 -3.50 -24.19
N LEU A 38 -17.51 -4.06 -23.04
CA LEU A 38 -16.55 -3.46 -22.11
C LEU A 38 -15.15 -4.09 -22.19
N LEU A 39 -14.98 -5.16 -22.99
CA LEU A 39 -13.71 -5.89 -23.06
C LEU A 39 -12.54 -5.02 -23.50
N GLU A 40 -12.71 -4.19 -24.51
CA GLU A 40 -11.63 -3.33 -25.01
C GLU A 40 -11.20 -2.32 -23.95
N ILE A 41 -12.15 -1.65 -23.29
CA ILE A 41 -11.86 -0.68 -22.22
C ILE A 41 -11.15 -1.36 -21.07
N SER A 42 -11.63 -2.52 -20.63
CA SER A 42 -11.00 -3.31 -19.56
C SER A 42 -9.59 -3.74 -19.96
N THR A 43 -9.40 -4.17 -21.19
CA THR A 43 -8.09 -4.57 -21.71
C THR A 43 -7.11 -3.39 -21.75
N ILE A 44 -7.52 -2.22 -22.24
CA ILE A 44 -6.69 -1.01 -22.25
C ILE A 44 -6.29 -0.61 -20.80
N MET A 45 -7.25 -0.60 -19.88
CA MET A 45 -6.97 -0.32 -18.48
C MET A 45 -6.01 -1.35 -17.86
N GLY A 46 -6.15 -2.62 -18.23
CA GLY A 46 -5.27 -3.71 -17.83
C GLY A 46 -3.83 -3.51 -18.36
N ILE A 47 -3.68 -3.12 -19.62
CA ILE A 47 -2.38 -2.84 -20.23
C ILE A 47 -1.69 -1.67 -19.52
N ILE A 48 -2.41 -0.58 -19.24
CA ILE A 48 -1.86 0.57 -18.50
C ILE A 48 -1.42 0.13 -17.11
N ALA A 49 -2.25 -0.63 -16.40
CA ALA A 49 -1.94 -1.10 -15.06
C ALA A 49 -0.74 -2.05 -15.06
N SER A 50 -0.73 -3.06 -15.92
CA SER A 50 0.37 -4.03 -16.01
C SER A 50 1.68 -3.37 -16.44
N GLY A 51 1.65 -2.41 -17.36
CA GLY A 51 2.82 -1.64 -17.78
C GLY A 51 3.46 -0.86 -16.61
N LEU A 52 2.64 -0.25 -15.76
CA LEU A 52 3.14 0.44 -14.57
C LEU A 52 3.72 -0.54 -13.54
N PHE A 53 3.01 -1.62 -13.23
CA PHE A 53 3.43 -2.57 -12.20
C PHE A 53 4.61 -3.45 -12.62
N SER A 54 4.71 -3.82 -13.89
CA SER A 54 5.85 -4.59 -14.39
C SER A 54 7.17 -3.81 -14.32
N LEU A 55 7.12 -2.47 -14.38
CA LEU A 55 8.28 -1.60 -14.30
C LEU A 55 8.48 -0.98 -12.90
N LEU A 56 7.73 -1.44 -11.89
CA LEU A 56 7.75 -0.85 -10.55
C LEU A 56 9.16 -0.86 -9.95
N ALA A 57 9.93 -1.92 -10.14
CA ALA A 57 11.32 -2.02 -9.69
C ALA A 57 12.21 -0.96 -10.36
N VAL A 58 11.99 -0.69 -11.65
CA VAL A 58 12.71 0.34 -12.42
C VAL A 58 12.40 1.73 -11.87
N PHE A 59 11.11 2.05 -11.70
CA PHE A 59 10.72 3.34 -11.14
C PHE A 59 11.22 3.53 -9.71
N THR A 60 11.13 2.48 -8.89
CA THR A 60 11.68 2.50 -7.52
C THR A 60 13.18 2.78 -7.55
N GLY A 61 13.92 2.16 -8.46
CA GLY A 61 15.35 2.39 -8.62
C GLY A 61 15.67 3.83 -9.02
N ILE A 62 14.94 4.41 -9.97
CA ILE A 62 15.11 5.81 -10.41
C ILE A 62 14.85 6.77 -9.23
N PHE A 63 13.71 6.63 -8.56
CA PHE A 63 13.36 7.54 -7.46
C PHE A 63 14.26 7.37 -6.24
N ALA A 64 14.69 6.15 -5.91
CA ALA A 64 15.67 5.91 -4.86
C ALA A 64 17.02 6.57 -5.17
N ALA A 65 17.49 6.46 -6.42
CA ALA A 65 18.74 7.10 -6.83
C ALA A 65 18.65 8.63 -6.71
N LYS A 66 17.52 9.22 -7.10
CA LYS A 66 17.24 10.64 -6.94
C LYS A 66 17.32 11.06 -5.47
N GLU A 67 16.65 10.33 -4.58
CA GLU A 67 16.64 10.60 -3.14
C GLU A 67 18.04 10.47 -2.53
N PHE A 68 18.80 9.46 -2.92
CA PHE A 68 20.17 9.25 -2.47
C PHE A 68 21.21 10.12 -3.18
N LYS A 69 20.76 11.04 -4.06
CA LYS A 69 21.62 11.98 -4.83
C LYS A 69 22.67 11.26 -5.66
N GLY A 70 22.30 10.20 -6.34
CA GLY A 70 23.07 9.45 -7.33
C GLY A 70 22.50 9.65 -8.74
N THR A 71 23.04 8.91 -9.70
CA THR A 71 22.59 8.96 -11.10
C THR A 71 21.31 8.13 -11.25
N GLU A 72 20.20 8.79 -11.55
CA GLU A 72 18.84 8.19 -11.61
C GLU A 72 18.77 7.00 -12.60
N ILE A 73 19.40 7.13 -13.75
CA ILE A 73 19.43 6.07 -14.77
C ILE A 73 20.11 4.79 -14.24
N LEU A 74 21.20 4.91 -13.46
CA LEU A 74 21.87 3.76 -12.88
C LEU A 74 20.93 3.03 -11.89
N GLY A 75 20.17 3.76 -11.11
CA GLY A 75 19.14 3.19 -10.24
C GLY A 75 18.07 2.43 -11.02
N GLY A 76 17.60 3.00 -12.13
CA GLY A 76 16.64 2.34 -13.02
C GLY A 76 17.20 1.07 -13.66
N ILE A 77 18.46 1.07 -14.09
CA ILE A 77 19.13 -0.12 -14.66
C ILE A 77 19.22 -1.23 -13.61
N LEU A 78 19.60 -0.90 -12.37
CA LEU A 78 19.65 -1.90 -11.29
C LEU A 78 18.26 -2.49 -11.01
N GLY A 79 17.20 -1.65 -10.98
CA GLY A 79 15.83 -2.12 -10.89
C GLY A 79 15.45 -3.06 -12.04
N ALA A 80 15.83 -2.73 -13.28
CA ALA A 80 15.58 -3.57 -14.44
C ALA A 80 16.30 -4.92 -14.37
N ILE A 81 17.55 -4.94 -13.88
CA ILE A 81 18.34 -6.17 -13.70
C ILE A 81 17.64 -7.10 -12.71
N THR A 82 17.06 -6.61 -11.61
CA THR A 82 16.39 -7.46 -10.62
C THR A 82 15.22 -8.24 -11.18
N ILE A 83 14.49 -7.66 -12.14
CA ILE A 83 13.28 -8.29 -12.75
C ILE A 83 13.57 -8.98 -14.07
N ALA A 84 14.82 -8.95 -14.54
CA ALA A 84 15.19 -9.54 -15.82
C ALA A 84 15.01 -11.07 -15.78
N PRO A 85 14.30 -11.69 -16.77
CA PRO A 85 14.10 -13.13 -16.79
C PRO A 85 15.41 -13.95 -16.81
N GLN A 86 16.50 -13.35 -17.33
CA GLN A 86 17.81 -14.00 -17.44
C GLN A 86 18.44 -14.32 -16.09
N VAL A 87 18.05 -13.65 -14.99
CA VAL A 87 18.58 -13.96 -13.65
C VAL A 87 18.22 -15.40 -13.23
N ALA A 88 17.18 -15.99 -13.80
CA ALA A 88 16.80 -17.39 -13.57
C ALA A 88 17.87 -18.39 -14.02
N ILE A 89 18.67 -18.04 -15.02
CA ILE A 89 19.80 -18.89 -15.49
C ILE A 89 20.86 -19.03 -14.38
N LEU A 90 20.95 -18.04 -13.49
CA LEU A 90 21.87 -18.03 -12.35
C LEU A 90 21.28 -18.65 -11.08
N GLY A 91 20.08 -19.28 -11.19
CA GLY A 91 19.37 -19.87 -10.05
C GLY A 91 18.67 -18.86 -9.14
N LEU A 92 18.52 -17.61 -9.61
CA LEU A 92 17.80 -16.56 -8.89
C LEU A 92 16.38 -16.44 -9.41
N THR A 93 15.46 -15.99 -8.54
CA THR A 93 14.08 -15.71 -8.98
C THR A 93 13.99 -14.23 -9.44
N PRO A 94 13.46 -13.93 -10.65
CA PRO A 94 13.21 -12.57 -11.07
C PRO A 94 12.36 -11.82 -10.01
N GLY A 95 12.81 -10.62 -9.63
CA GLY A 95 12.18 -9.85 -8.55
C GLY A 95 12.57 -10.28 -7.13
N GLN A 96 13.45 -11.25 -6.96
CA GLN A 96 13.92 -11.71 -5.64
C GLN A 96 14.47 -10.57 -4.80
N GLY A 97 13.99 -10.44 -3.56
CA GLY A 97 14.31 -9.34 -2.67
C GLY A 97 13.42 -8.11 -2.82
N GLY A 98 12.48 -8.16 -3.78
CA GLY A 98 11.43 -7.16 -3.95
C GLY A 98 11.94 -5.74 -4.09
N LEU A 99 11.09 -4.77 -3.79
CA LEU A 99 11.45 -3.35 -3.86
C LEU A 99 12.45 -2.93 -2.80
N ILE A 100 12.47 -3.61 -1.64
CA ILE A 100 13.44 -3.36 -0.57
C ILE A 100 14.84 -3.66 -1.04
N GLY A 101 15.03 -4.77 -1.74
CA GLY A 101 16.31 -5.14 -2.35
C GLY A 101 16.78 -4.11 -3.37
N VAL A 102 15.88 -3.59 -4.20
CA VAL A 102 16.20 -2.52 -5.16
C VAL A 102 16.64 -1.24 -4.45
N ILE A 103 15.91 -0.78 -3.44
CA ILE A 103 16.26 0.43 -2.68
C ILE A 103 17.63 0.30 -2.05
N PHE A 104 17.92 -0.85 -1.43
CA PHE A 104 19.20 -1.12 -0.81
C PHE A 104 20.35 -1.18 -1.82
N ALA A 105 20.15 -1.84 -2.96
CA ALA A 105 21.13 -1.89 -4.05
C ALA A 105 21.45 -0.49 -4.58
N VAL A 106 20.43 0.34 -4.78
CA VAL A 106 20.60 1.71 -5.28
C VAL A 106 21.30 2.59 -4.25
N TRP A 107 21.02 2.42 -2.96
CA TRP A 107 21.74 3.13 -1.91
C TRP A 107 23.25 2.83 -1.96
N ILE A 108 23.65 1.55 -2.08
CA ILE A 108 25.06 1.15 -2.23
C ILE A 108 25.63 1.69 -3.54
N SER A 109 24.86 1.64 -4.64
CA SER A 109 25.29 2.16 -5.94
C SER A 109 25.63 3.65 -5.88
N CYS A 110 24.78 4.45 -5.25
CA CYS A 110 25.01 5.89 -5.10
C CYS A 110 26.27 6.18 -4.24
N TRP A 111 26.51 5.35 -3.21
CA TRP A 111 27.72 5.45 -2.42
C TRP A 111 28.97 5.07 -3.25
N LEU A 112 28.91 3.98 -4.01
CA LEU A 112 29.99 3.52 -4.88
C LEU A 112 30.32 4.55 -5.98
N GLU A 113 29.29 5.07 -6.64
CA GLU A 113 29.42 6.10 -7.67
C GLU A 113 30.16 7.32 -7.15
N LYS A 114 29.77 7.83 -5.97
CA LYS A 114 30.43 8.98 -5.32
C LYS A 114 31.88 8.67 -4.96
N ARG A 115 32.20 7.41 -4.66
CA ARG A 115 33.56 6.98 -4.34
C ARG A 115 34.40 6.91 -5.60
N LEU A 116 33.88 6.32 -6.68
CA LEU A 116 34.58 6.19 -7.95
C LEU A 116 34.93 7.55 -8.57
N ARG A 117 33.98 8.51 -8.53
CA ARG A 117 34.23 9.87 -9.03
C ARG A 117 35.41 10.59 -8.37
N ARG A 118 35.87 10.15 -7.20
CA ARG A 118 37.03 10.73 -6.53
C ARG A 118 38.38 10.21 -7.09
N TYR A 119 38.35 9.03 -7.72
CA TYR A 119 39.53 8.38 -8.23
C TYR A 119 39.64 8.45 -9.76
N ILE A 120 38.55 8.64 -10.45
CA ILE A 120 38.50 8.67 -11.92
C ILE A 120 38.80 10.10 -12.39
N PRO A 121 39.75 10.29 -13.33
CA PRO A 121 40.03 11.60 -13.91
C PRO A 121 38.79 12.19 -14.60
N SER A 122 38.60 13.50 -14.47
CA SER A 122 37.42 14.22 -15.02
C SER A 122 37.24 14.05 -16.54
N MET A 123 38.33 13.84 -17.27
CA MET A 123 38.28 13.61 -18.73
C MET A 123 37.43 12.38 -19.12
N ILE A 124 37.44 11.33 -18.31
CA ILE A 124 36.77 10.05 -18.62
C ILE A 124 35.64 9.73 -17.65
N ASP A 125 35.40 10.59 -16.65
CA ASP A 125 34.41 10.36 -15.57
C ASP A 125 33.00 10.07 -16.09
N VAL A 126 32.57 10.79 -17.12
CA VAL A 126 31.24 10.64 -17.69
C VAL A 126 30.95 9.23 -18.23
N ILE A 127 32.00 8.52 -18.70
CA ILE A 127 31.88 7.17 -19.23
C ILE A 127 32.34 6.14 -18.19
N ALA A 128 33.50 6.35 -17.58
CA ALA A 128 34.15 5.37 -16.72
C ALA A 128 33.38 5.13 -15.42
N THR A 129 32.90 6.20 -14.75
CA THR A 129 32.21 6.06 -13.48
C THR A 129 30.89 5.27 -13.62
N PRO A 130 29.98 5.60 -14.54
CA PRO A 130 28.75 4.81 -14.71
C PRO A 130 29.06 3.35 -15.11
N THR A 131 30.00 3.14 -16.00
CA THR A 131 30.39 1.79 -16.49
C THR A 131 30.89 0.92 -15.34
N PHE A 132 31.87 1.39 -14.57
CA PHE A 132 32.38 0.63 -13.44
C PHE A 132 31.34 0.45 -12.35
N THR A 133 30.53 1.47 -12.08
CA THR A 133 29.44 1.36 -11.10
C THR A 133 28.47 0.24 -11.50
N ILE A 134 28.00 0.21 -12.74
CA ILE A 134 27.07 -0.82 -13.20
C ILE A 134 27.69 -2.22 -13.16
N ILE A 135 28.91 -2.40 -13.63
CA ILE A 135 29.59 -3.72 -13.64
C ILE A 135 29.72 -4.26 -12.20
N ILE A 136 30.28 -3.45 -11.31
CA ILE A 136 30.50 -3.84 -9.92
C ILE A 136 29.14 -4.09 -9.22
N MET A 137 28.21 -3.17 -9.41
CA MET A 137 26.89 -3.28 -8.76
C MET A 137 26.05 -4.43 -9.31
N THR A 138 26.15 -4.77 -10.59
CA THR A 138 25.46 -5.95 -11.15
C THR A 138 25.97 -7.22 -10.49
N ALA A 139 27.30 -7.39 -10.37
CA ALA A 139 27.85 -8.55 -9.67
C ALA A 139 27.42 -8.59 -8.19
N LEU A 140 27.53 -7.46 -7.48
CA LEU A 140 27.11 -7.37 -6.08
C LEU A 140 25.58 -7.59 -5.91
N LEU A 141 24.78 -7.07 -6.84
CA LEU A 141 23.34 -7.25 -6.85
C LEU A 141 22.95 -8.72 -7.00
N LEU A 142 23.48 -9.38 -8.02
CA LEU A 142 23.10 -10.77 -8.35
C LEU A 142 23.61 -11.78 -7.32
N PHE A 143 24.86 -11.67 -6.89
CA PHE A 143 25.50 -12.65 -6.01
C PHE A 143 25.49 -12.30 -4.53
N GLY A 144 25.19 -11.06 -4.17
CA GLY A 144 25.15 -10.59 -2.78
C GLY A 144 23.77 -10.11 -2.37
N ILE A 145 23.28 -9.03 -2.98
CA ILE A 145 22.11 -8.30 -2.49
C ILE A 145 20.82 -9.11 -2.72
N MET A 146 20.59 -9.63 -3.93
CA MET A 146 19.36 -10.38 -4.22
C MET A 146 19.17 -11.61 -3.32
N PRO A 147 20.17 -12.49 -3.11
CA PRO A 147 20.01 -13.60 -2.17
C PRO A 147 19.73 -13.15 -0.74
N VAL A 148 20.48 -12.16 -0.22
CA VAL A 148 20.30 -11.65 1.15
C VAL A 148 18.96 -10.93 1.29
N ALA A 149 18.60 -10.05 0.35
CA ALA A 149 17.33 -9.35 0.35
C ALA A 149 16.16 -10.34 0.22
N GLY A 150 16.30 -11.41 -0.55
CA GLY A 150 15.31 -12.47 -0.62
C GLY A 150 15.06 -13.16 0.72
N ILE A 151 16.11 -13.45 1.49
CA ILE A 151 15.98 -14.01 2.85
C ILE A 151 15.26 -13.03 3.76
N VAL A 152 15.64 -11.75 3.75
CA VAL A 152 15.00 -10.71 4.56
C VAL A 152 13.54 -10.53 4.17
N SER A 153 13.26 -10.46 2.88
CA SER A 153 11.91 -10.33 2.34
C SER A 153 11.03 -11.51 2.76
N ASN A 154 11.50 -12.73 2.57
CA ASN A 154 10.78 -13.93 2.99
C ASN A 154 10.56 -13.97 4.52
N ALA A 155 11.53 -13.50 5.31
CA ALA A 155 11.36 -13.39 6.76
C ALA A 155 10.28 -12.37 7.15
N ILE A 156 10.24 -11.20 6.49
CA ILE A 156 9.20 -10.19 6.69
C ILE A 156 7.84 -10.75 6.29
N LEU A 157 7.72 -11.32 5.08
CA LEU A 157 6.46 -11.90 4.59
C LEU A 157 5.97 -13.02 5.51
N GLY A 158 6.86 -13.94 5.89
CA GLY A 158 6.54 -15.04 6.80
C GLY A 158 6.13 -14.56 8.20
N SER A 159 6.80 -13.54 8.73
CA SER A 159 6.43 -12.94 10.02
C SER A 159 5.07 -12.26 9.97
N LEU A 160 4.77 -11.50 8.92
CA LEU A 160 3.49 -10.83 8.75
C LEU A 160 2.35 -11.84 8.55
N SER A 161 2.57 -12.84 7.70
CA SER A 161 1.60 -13.94 7.53
C SER A 161 1.37 -14.69 8.83
N GLY A 162 2.45 -15.01 9.58
CA GLY A 162 2.34 -15.64 10.88
C GLY A 162 1.60 -14.79 11.92
N ILE A 163 1.82 -13.48 11.95
CA ILE A 163 1.08 -12.56 12.84
C ILE A 163 -0.41 -12.55 12.48
N LEU A 164 -0.77 -12.53 11.20
CA LEU A 164 -2.17 -12.53 10.76
C LEU A 164 -2.82 -13.90 11.00
N GLU A 165 -2.13 -14.98 10.69
CA GLU A 165 -2.63 -16.35 10.82
C GLU A 165 -2.83 -16.77 12.28
N HIS A 166 -1.84 -16.51 13.16
CA HIS A 166 -1.90 -16.89 14.56
C HIS A 166 -2.56 -15.82 15.44
N GLY A 167 -2.41 -14.55 15.10
CA GLY A 167 -2.99 -13.44 15.84
C GLY A 167 -4.45 -13.19 15.51
N GLY A 168 -4.91 -13.62 14.34
CA GLY A 168 -6.30 -13.54 13.92
C GLY A 168 -6.92 -12.16 14.17
N LEU A 169 -8.08 -12.15 14.86
CA LEU A 169 -8.81 -10.91 15.16
C LEU A 169 -7.99 -9.93 16.01
N ALA A 170 -7.16 -10.43 16.92
CA ALA A 170 -6.31 -9.59 17.77
C ALA A 170 -5.23 -8.87 16.94
N ALA A 171 -4.64 -9.54 15.95
CA ALA A 171 -3.70 -8.91 15.03
C ALA A 171 -4.38 -7.78 14.24
N GLY A 172 -5.57 -8.03 13.69
CA GLY A 172 -6.36 -7.02 12.99
C GLY A 172 -6.62 -5.78 13.85
N PHE A 173 -7.01 -6.02 15.11
CA PHE A 173 -7.24 -4.94 16.08
C PHE A 173 -5.96 -4.14 16.36
N ILE A 174 -4.86 -4.79 16.72
CA ILE A 174 -3.61 -4.14 17.11
C ILE A 174 -3.02 -3.36 15.92
N LEU A 175 -2.90 -4.00 14.76
CA LEU A 175 -2.28 -3.40 13.58
C LEU A 175 -3.06 -2.16 13.12
N SER A 176 -4.39 -2.21 13.12
CA SER A 176 -5.21 -1.07 12.75
C SER A 176 -5.21 0.03 13.81
N SER A 177 -5.22 -0.32 15.11
CA SER A 177 -5.17 0.66 16.21
C SER A 177 -3.85 1.42 16.26
N LEU A 178 -2.73 0.78 15.90
CA LEU A 178 -1.41 1.40 15.90
C LEU A 178 -1.15 2.25 14.65
N PHE A 179 -1.89 2.02 13.57
CA PHE A 179 -1.61 2.69 12.30
C PHE A 179 -1.77 4.23 12.34
N PRO A 180 -2.74 4.84 13.06
CA PRO A 180 -2.80 6.28 13.22
C PRO A 180 -1.54 6.89 13.85
N PHE A 181 -0.86 6.16 14.74
CA PHE A 181 0.42 6.60 15.32
C PHE A 181 1.52 6.61 14.27
N LEU A 182 1.58 5.58 13.40
CA LEU A 182 2.53 5.55 12.28
C LEU A 182 2.27 6.69 11.29
N ILE A 183 0.99 7.02 11.04
CA ILE A 183 0.61 8.17 10.20
C ILE A 183 1.10 9.47 10.85
N SER A 184 0.85 9.65 12.15
CA SER A 184 1.21 10.89 12.86
C SER A 184 2.72 11.13 12.91
N LEU A 185 3.52 10.06 12.87
CA LEU A 185 4.99 10.09 12.82
C LEU A 185 5.55 10.12 11.38
N GLY A 186 4.69 10.02 10.36
CA GLY A 186 5.12 9.93 8.96
C GLY A 186 5.72 8.57 8.56
N LEU A 187 5.71 7.57 9.46
CA LEU A 187 6.36 6.27 9.24
C LEU A 187 5.54 5.33 8.35
N HIS A 188 4.24 5.57 8.19
CA HIS A 188 3.33 4.73 7.38
C HIS A 188 3.75 4.62 5.91
N GLN A 189 4.42 5.63 5.35
CA GLN A 189 4.93 5.60 3.98
C GLN A 189 5.99 4.52 3.78
N GLY A 190 6.76 4.21 4.83
CA GLY A 190 7.76 3.14 4.80
C GLY A 190 7.16 1.73 4.64
N LEU A 191 5.85 1.56 4.86
CA LEU A 191 5.16 0.27 4.69
C LEU A 191 4.68 0.03 3.25
N ILE A 192 4.68 1.06 2.39
CA ILE A 192 4.24 0.93 0.99
C ILE A 192 5.01 -0.17 0.24
N PRO A 193 6.35 -0.24 0.29
CA PRO A 193 7.10 -1.32 -0.35
C PRO A 193 6.67 -2.71 0.13
N ILE A 194 6.39 -2.86 1.44
CA ILE A 194 5.95 -4.13 2.03
C ILE A 194 4.58 -4.54 1.49
N HIS A 195 3.64 -3.61 1.39
CA HIS A 195 2.32 -3.90 0.79
C HIS A 195 2.44 -4.31 -0.66
N LEU A 196 3.25 -3.60 -1.45
CA LEU A 196 3.47 -3.91 -2.85
C LEU A 196 4.12 -5.28 -3.02
N GLU A 197 5.05 -5.63 -2.15
CA GLU A 197 5.69 -6.94 -2.15
C GLU A 197 4.72 -8.07 -1.80
N LEU A 198 3.87 -7.88 -0.77
CA LEU A 198 2.78 -8.80 -0.45
C LEU A 198 1.86 -9.02 -1.66
N ILE A 199 1.43 -7.93 -2.31
CA ILE A 199 0.56 -8.01 -3.49
C ILE A 199 1.25 -8.74 -4.65
N GLN A 200 2.55 -8.51 -4.87
CA GLN A 200 3.31 -9.20 -5.90
C GLN A 200 3.47 -10.70 -5.60
N ALA A 201 3.66 -11.06 -4.34
CA ALA A 201 3.89 -12.44 -3.92
C ALA A 201 2.59 -13.27 -3.85
N THR A 202 1.49 -12.68 -3.38
CA THR A 202 0.25 -13.40 -3.06
C THR A 202 -0.98 -12.92 -3.85
N GLY A 203 -0.84 -11.91 -4.70
CA GLY A 203 -1.93 -11.29 -5.46
C GLY A 203 -2.72 -10.25 -4.68
N SER A 204 -2.63 -10.20 -3.35
CA SER A 204 -3.35 -9.26 -2.50
C SER A 204 -2.66 -9.00 -1.17
N SER A 205 -3.10 -7.98 -0.43
CA SER A 205 -2.60 -7.65 0.91
C SER A 205 -3.77 -7.45 1.87
N GLN A 206 -3.94 -8.36 2.83
CA GLN A 206 -4.87 -8.16 3.95
C GLN A 206 -4.34 -7.09 4.90
N LEU A 207 -3.00 -7.03 5.08
CA LEU A 207 -2.37 -6.01 5.92
C LEU A 207 -2.75 -4.59 5.49
N PHE A 208 -2.75 -4.30 4.18
CA PHE A 208 -3.18 -2.99 3.68
C PHE A 208 -4.65 -2.71 4.03
N ALA A 209 -5.54 -3.69 3.80
CA ALA A 209 -6.96 -3.53 4.13
C ALA A 209 -7.19 -3.27 5.63
N ILE A 210 -6.42 -3.93 6.52
CA ILE A 210 -6.46 -3.70 7.97
C ILE A 210 -6.01 -2.27 8.31
N GLN A 211 -4.90 -1.83 7.74
CA GLN A 211 -4.30 -0.54 8.10
C GLN A 211 -5.14 0.66 7.65
N ILE A 212 -5.78 0.59 6.50
CA ILE A 212 -6.65 1.67 6.02
C ILE A 212 -7.94 1.84 6.86
N MET A 213 -8.27 0.89 7.75
CA MET A 213 -9.35 1.06 8.74
C MET A 213 -9.02 2.12 9.79
N SER A 214 -7.76 2.54 9.94
CA SER A 214 -7.38 3.72 10.72
C SER A 214 -8.20 4.95 10.34
N ASN A 215 -8.49 5.10 9.06
CA ASN A 215 -9.34 6.17 8.53
C ASN A 215 -10.74 6.15 9.14
N SER A 216 -11.37 4.99 9.25
CA SER A 216 -12.72 4.85 9.82
C SER A 216 -12.78 5.35 11.26
N GLY A 217 -11.81 4.94 12.08
CA GLY A 217 -11.71 5.37 13.46
C GLY A 217 -11.49 6.88 13.60
N MET A 218 -10.60 7.44 12.79
CA MET A 218 -10.33 8.88 12.81
C MET A 218 -11.53 9.71 12.37
N VAL A 219 -12.29 9.26 11.37
CA VAL A 219 -13.54 9.90 10.93
C VAL A 219 -14.61 9.84 12.03
N GLY A 220 -14.84 8.65 12.62
CA GLY A 220 -15.83 8.49 13.68
C GLY A 220 -15.55 9.39 14.90
N ALA A 221 -14.28 9.44 15.32
CA ALA A 221 -13.84 10.31 16.40
C ALA A 221 -14.03 11.81 16.06
N ALA A 222 -13.66 12.22 14.84
CA ALA A 222 -13.83 13.60 14.39
C ALA A 222 -15.29 14.04 14.35
N ILE A 223 -16.22 13.17 13.95
CA ILE A 223 -17.66 13.44 13.99
C ILE A 223 -18.12 13.68 15.44
N ALA A 224 -17.67 12.86 16.38
CA ALA A 224 -18.00 13.06 17.80
C ALA A 224 -17.45 14.39 18.34
N VAL A 225 -16.22 14.75 18.01
CA VAL A 225 -15.61 16.05 18.38
C VAL A 225 -16.44 17.21 17.80
N LEU A 226 -16.86 17.12 16.53
CA LEU A 226 -17.68 18.14 15.89
C LEU A 226 -19.00 18.41 16.65
N LEU A 227 -19.60 17.34 17.18
CA LEU A 227 -20.88 17.46 17.93
C LEU A 227 -20.66 17.97 19.37
N LEU A 228 -19.50 17.69 19.97
CA LEU A 228 -19.21 18.05 21.35
C LEU A 228 -18.66 19.45 21.50
N THR A 229 -17.76 19.86 20.59
CA THR A 229 -17.04 21.13 20.74
C THR A 229 -17.95 22.35 20.59
N LYS A 230 -17.69 23.38 21.40
CA LYS A 230 -18.28 24.72 21.25
C LYS A 230 -17.35 25.67 20.52
N ASP A 231 -16.06 25.33 20.39
CA ASP A 231 -15.09 26.17 19.69
C ASP A 231 -15.45 26.31 18.20
N PRO A 232 -15.70 27.54 17.72
CA PRO A 232 -16.05 27.78 16.32
C PRO A 232 -14.93 27.44 15.35
N VAL A 233 -13.68 27.53 15.78
CA VAL A 233 -12.50 27.19 14.95
C VAL A 233 -12.46 25.68 14.74
N MET A 234 -12.53 24.89 15.83
CA MET A 234 -12.57 23.44 15.78
C MET A 234 -13.74 22.95 14.94
N LYS A 235 -14.94 23.56 15.09
CA LYS A 235 -16.10 23.22 14.26
C LYS A 235 -15.85 23.41 12.77
N ARG A 236 -15.20 24.52 12.41
CA ARG A 236 -14.89 24.83 11.00
C ARG A 236 -13.91 23.82 10.43
N VAL A 237 -12.83 23.54 11.17
CA VAL A 237 -11.82 22.56 10.78
C VAL A 237 -12.45 21.16 10.61
N ALA A 238 -13.21 20.69 11.60
CA ALA A 238 -13.85 19.39 11.55
C ALA A 238 -14.82 19.25 10.36
N LYS A 239 -15.64 20.29 10.08
CA LYS A 239 -16.55 20.30 8.92
C LYS A 239 -15.82 20.17 7.59
N GLY A 240 -14.62 20.75 7.44
CA GLY A 240 -13.81 20.64 6.24
C GLY A 240 -13.06 19.31 6.15
N ALA A 241 -12.53 18.83 7.28
CA ALA A 241 -11.71 17.62 7.35
C ALA A 241 -12.51 16.31 7.16
N ILE A 242 -13.71 16.21 7.75
CA ILE A 242 -14.49 14.98 7.74
C ILE A 242 -14.85 14.50 6.33
N PRO A 243 -15.41 15.31 5.42
CA PRO A 243 -15.74 14.86 4.07
C PRO A 243 -14.51 14.40 3.29
N THR A 244 -13.39 15.12 3.42
CA THR A 244 -12.13 14.77 2.78
C THR A 244 -11.63 13.42 3.26
N SER A 245 -11.74 13.15 4.58
CA SER A 245 -11.31 11.89 5.16
C SER A 245 -12.22 10.72 4.82
N ILE A 246 -13.54 10.92 4.78
CA ILE A 246 -14.48 9.89 4.32
C ILE A 246 -14.13 9.46 2.89
N LEU A 247 -13.78 10.40 2.03
CA LEU A 247 -13.48 10.10 0.64
C LEU A 247 -12.12 9.42 0.48
N ALA A 248 -11.04 9.96 1.05
CA ALA A 248 -9.70 9.50 0.69
C ALA A 248 -8.58 9.75 1.70
N VAL A 249 -8.55 10.92 2.35
CA VAL A 249 -7.35 11.46 3.01
C VAL A 249 -7.61 11.67 4.49
N GLY A 250 -6.98 10.85 5.34
CA GLY A 250 -7.19 10.82 6.80
C GLY A 250 -6.47 11.94 7.58
N GLU A 251 -5.39 12.49 7.04
CA GLU A 251 -4.53 13.45 7.71
C GLU A 251 -5.26 14.70 8.21
N PRO A 252 -6.21 15.31 7.46
CA PRO A 252 -6.95 16.46 7.96
C PRO A 252 -7.74 16.19 9.24
N THR A 253 -8.33 14.99 9.41
CA THR A 253 -9.00 14.63 10.68
C THR A 253 -8.00 14.30 11.77
N ILE A 254 -6.91 13.64 11.46
CA ILE A 254 -5.85 13.29 12.43
C ILE A 254 -5.25 14.57 13.03
N PHE A 255 -4.67 15.43 12.18
CA PHE A 255 -3.90 16.59 12.62
C PHE A 255 -4.78 17.79 12.96
N GLY A 256 -5.91 17.98 12.26
CA GLY A 256 -6.78 19.12 12.46
C GLY A 256 -7.80 18.94 13.59
N VAL A 257 -8.17 17.71 13.93
CA VAL A 257 -9.26 17.43 14.87
C VAL A 257 -8.83 16.51 16.01
N ASN A 258 -8.37 15.29 15.70
CA ASN A 258 -8.25 14.24 16.69
C ASN A 258 -7.05 14.44 17.62
N ILE A 259 -5.88 14.82 17.08
CA ILE A 259 -4.69 15.15 17.88
C ILE A 259 -4.91 16.40 18.72
N PRO A 260 -5.43 17.53 18.20
CA PRO A 260 -5.76 18.69 19.02
C PRO A 260 -6.77 18.42 20.14
N ALA A 261 -7.76 17.56 19.90
CA ALA A 261 -8.70 17.13 20.93
C ALA A 261 -8.09 16.13 21.93
N GLY A 262 -6.94 15.54 21.63
CA GLY A 262 -6.19 14.60 22.46
C GLY A 262 -6.88 13.25 22.65
N PHE A 263 -7.94 13.19 23.46
CA PHE A 263 -8.67 11.94 23.73
C PHE A 263 -9.28 11.32 22.48
N ALA A 264 -9.66 12.15 21.50
CA ALA A 264 -10.28 11.68 20.25
C ALA A 264 -9.29 10.87 19.39
N PHE A 265 -8.00 11.17 19.45
CA PHE A 265 -6.99 10.39 18.76
C PHE A 265 -6.90 8.96 19.33
N ILE A 266 -6.92 8.81 20.65
CA ILE A 266 -6.85 7.49 21.30
C ILE A 266 -8.14 6.69 21.07
N THR A 267 -9.30 7.31 21.29
CA THR A 267 -10.59 6.63 21.09
C THR A 267 -10.85 6.29 19.63
N GLY A 268 -10.39 7.14 18.70
CA GLY A 268 -10.39 6.87 17.27
C GLY A 268 -9.48 5.70 16.89
N SER A 269 -8.29 5.63 17.48
CA SER A 269 -7.36 4.50 17.29
C SER A 269 -7.96 3.18 17.76
N ILE A 270 -8.64 3.17 18.92
CA ILE A 270 -9.34 1.98 19.41
C ILE A 270 -10.47 1.57 18.46
N GLY A 271 -11.28 2.53 17.99
CA GLY A 271 -12.34 2.26 17.01
C GLY A 271 -11.80 1.71 15.69
N ALA A 272 -10.67 2.26 15.21
CA ALA A 272 -9.96 1.74 14.04
C ALA A 272 -9.60 0.25 14.21
N GLY A 273 -9.16 -0.13 15.42
CA GLY A 273 -8.86 -1.52 15.77
C GLY A 273 -10.04 -2.45 15.54
N PHE A 274 -11.24 -2.05 15.92
CA PHE A 274 -12.45 -2.85 15.65
C PHE A 274 -12.75 -2.95 14.15
N GLY A 275 -12.51 -1.88 13.39
CA GLY A 275 -12.56 -1.95 11.92
C GLY A 275 -11.59 -2.97 11.36
N GLY A 276 -10.33 -2.94 11.81
CA GLY A 276 -9.30 -3.90 11.42
C GLY A 276 -9.62 -5.35 11.83
N MET A 277 -10.21 -5.56 13.00
CA MET A 277 -10.74 -6.86 13.43
C MET A 277 -11.79 -7.38 12.47
N MET A 278 -12.71 -6.53 12.01
CA MET A 278 -13.75 -6.91 11.05
C MET A 278 -13.18 -7.24 9.67
N ILE A 279 -12.12 -6.56 9.23
CA ILE A 279 -11.39 -6.92 8.00
C ILE A 279 -10.87 -8.36 8.05
N VAL A 280 -10.28 -8.75 9.18
CA VAL A 280 -9.81 -10.13 9.37
C VAL A 280 -10.98 -11.10 9.43
N LEU A 281 -12.03 -10.80 10.20
CA LEU A 281 -13.21 -11.66 10.34
C LEU A 281 -13.91 -11.95 9.01
N LEU A 282 -13.97 -10.95 8.14
CA LEU A 282 -14.65 -11.04 6.84
C LEU A 282 -13.67 -11.38 5.70
N ASP A 283 -12.41 -11.65 6.04
CA ASP A 283 -11.34 -11.98 5.11
C ASP A 283 -11.27 -11.01 3.92
N VAL A 284 -11.26 -9.71 4.22
CA VAL A 284 -11.15 -8.66 3.20
C VAL A 284 -9.68 -8.41 2.88
N THR A 285 -9.34 -8.41 1.61
CA THR A 285 -7.99 -8.13 1.10
C THR A 285 -8.02 -7.01 0.06
N ALA A 286 -6.88 -6.44 -0.26
CA ALA A 286 -6.73 -5.42 -1.30
C ALA A 286 -5.67 -5.85 -2.32
N ASN A 287 -5.95 -5.67 -3.60
CA ASN A 287 -5.04 -6.00 -4.70
C ASN A 287 -4.28 -4.78 -5.25
N GLY A 288 -4.29 -3.68 -4.52
CA GLY A 288 -3.53 -2.47 -4.82
C GLY A 288 -3.33 -1.63 -3.57
N VAL A 289 -2.40 -0.69 -3.66
CA VAL A 289 -2.12 0.31 -2.62
C VAL A 289 -2.61 1.67 -3.10
N GLY A 290 -3.22 2.45 -2.21
CA GLY A 290 -3.76 3.76 -2.57
C GLY A 290 -4.39 4.49 -1.39
N ALA A 291 -5.35 5.36 -1.69
CA ALA A 291 -6.05 6.14 -0.69
C ALA A 291 -6.94 5.25 0.21
N ALA A 292 -7.17 5.70 1.43
CA ALA A 292 -8.10 5.09 2.39
C ALA A 292 -9.57 5.53 2.14
N GLY A 293 -10.44 5.29 3.09
CA GLY A 293 -11.85 5.71 3.03
C GLY A 293 -12.61 5.04 1.89
N LEU A 294 -13.58 5.74 1.32
CA LEU A 294 -14.38 5.22 0.21
C LEU A 294 -13.59 5.06 -1.09
N SER A 295 -12.53 5.82 -1.27
CA SER A 295 -11.65 5.69 -2.44
C SER A 295 -10.82 4.40 -2.44
N ALA A 296 -10.79 3.65 -1.33
CA ALA A 296 -10.18 2.32 -1.29
C ALA A 296 -11.05 1.22 -1.91
N LEU A 297 -12.36 1.45 -2.08
CA LEU A 297 -13.28 0.45 -2.64
C LEU A 297 -12.77 -0.22 -3.92
N PRO A 298 -12.29 0.55 -4.92
CA PRO A 298 -11.74 -0.05 -6.14
C PRO A 298 -10.50 -0.94 -5.93
N LEU A 299 -9.85 -0.84 -4.78
CA LEU A 299 -8.66 -1.62 -4.44
C LEU A 299 -9.00 -2.94 -3.73
N ILE A 300 -10.24 -3.10 -3.29
CA ILE A 300 -10.68 -4.30 -2.57
C ILE A 300 -10.79 -5.47 -3.54
N ALA A 301 -10.16 -6.57 -3.18
CA ALA A 301 -10.15 -7.79 -3.96
C ALA A 301 -11.49 -8.54 -3.86
N ASP A 302 -11.72 -9.47 -4.78
CA ASP A 302 -12.79 -10.47 -4.78
C ASP A 302 -14.20 -9.88 -4.65
N GLY A 303 -14.39 -8.60 -4.99
CA GLY A 303 -15.70 -7.94 -4.91
C GLY A 303 -16.24 -7.76 -3.49
N LYS A 304 -15.41 -7.93 -2.46
CA LYS A 304 -15.79 -7.81 -1.03
C LYS A 304 -16.06 -6.35 -0.58
N TYR A 305 -16.70 -5.55 -1.45
CA TYR A 305 -16.96 -4.13 -1.19
C TYR A 305 -17.88 -3.89 -0.01
N LEU A 306 -18.96 -4.70 0.12
CA LEU A 306 -19.91 -4.58 1.22
C LEU A 306 -19.27 -4.93 2.57
N GLN A 307 -18.41 -5.96 2.58
CA GLN A 307 -17.65 -6.36 3.76
C GLN A 307 -16.69 -5.26 4.20
N TYR A 308 -16.03 -4.60 3.24
CA TYR A 308 -15.18 -3.44 3.50
C TYR A 308 -15.95 -2.27 4.10
N ILE A 309 -17.08 -1.89 3.46
CA ILE A 309 -17.94 -0.79 3.95
C ILE A 309 -18.46 -1.11 5.35
N PHE A 310 -18.89 -2.35 5.59
CA PHE A 310 -19.36 -2.77 6.90
C PHE A 310 -18.26 -2.66 7.96
N SER A 311 -17.05 -3.14 7.66
CA SER A 311 -15.88 -3.02 8.54
C SER A 311 -15.56 -1.56 8.85
N TRP A 312 -15.61 -0.69 7.83
CA TRP A 312 -15.39 0.74 7.97
C TRP A 312 -16.46 1.39 8.88
N LEU A 313 -17.74 1.06 8.68
CA LEU A 313 -18.85 1.57 9.50
C LEU A 313 -18.74 1.10 10.96
N VAL A 314 -18.35 -0.15 11.21
CA VAL A 314 -18.12 -0.66 12.57
C VAL A 314 -17.01 0.13 13.25
N GLY A 315 -15.87 0.31 12.61
CA GLY A 315 -14.77 1.09 13.15
C GLY A 315 -15.17 2.54 13.45
N ALA A 316 -15.84 3.21 12.51
CA ALA A 316 -16.31 4.58 12.67
C ALA A 316 -17.36 4.73 13.77
N SER A 317 -18.31 3.81 13.86
CA SER A 317 -19.37 3.84 14.87
C SER A 317 -18.80 3.64 16.28
N ILE A 318 -17.92 2.68 16.48
CA ILE A 318 -17.28 2.43 17.78
C ILE A 318 -16.41 3.63 18.17
N ALA A 319 -15.60 4.17 17.23
CA ALA A 319 -14.81 5.37 17.48
C ALA A 319 -15.69 6.56 17.90
N PHE A 320 -16.79 6.77 17.17
CA PHE A 320 -17.76 7.82 17.48
C PHE A 320 -18.33 7.67 18.89
N LEU A 321 -18.85 6.50 19.24
CA LEU A 321 -19.42 6.24 20.55
C LEU A 321 -18.40 6.44 21.65
N LEU A 322 -17.22 5.83 21.55
CA LEU A 322 -16.15 5.96 22.55
C LEU A 322 -15.75 7.44 22.73
N THR A 323 -15.53 8.15 21.62
CA THR A 323 -15.15 9.56 21.66
C THR A 323 -16.24 10.41 22.26
N TYR A 324 -17.50 10.17 21.90
CA TYR A 324 -18.65 10.92 22.42
C TYR A 324 -18.80 10.73 23.93
N PHE A 325 -18.77 9.49 24.42
CA PHE A 325 -18.89 9.22 25.86
C PHE A 325 -17.71 9.76 26.65
N VAL A 326 -16.48 9.54 26.19
CA VAL A 326 -15.28 10.07 26.87
C VAL A 326 -15.29 11.59 26.89
N GLY A 327 -15.68 12.24 25.79
CA GLY A 327 -15.77 13.69 25.72
C GLY A 327 -16.85 14.25 26.65
N ARG A 328 -17.99 13.57 26.80
CA ARG A 328 -19.02 13.93 27.78
C ARG A 328 -18.52 13.83 29.21
N ILE A 329 -17.84 12.76 29.57
CA ILE A 329 -17.26 12.56 30.91
C ILE A 329 -16.22 13.63 31.20
N ARG A 330 -15.37 13.96 30.22
CA ARG A 330 -14.33 15.01 30.34
C ARG A 330 -14.88 16.43 30.26
N LYS A 331 -16.18 16.61 30.05
CA LYS A 331 -16.83 17.92 29.86
C LYS A 331 -16.16 18.71 28.72
N TYR A 332 -15.72 18.03 27.68
CA TYR A 332 -15.12 18.67 26.50
C TYR A 332 -16.16 19.56 25.81
N GLN A 333 -15.83 20.84 25.68
CA GLN A 333 -16.76 21.86 25.12
C GLN A 333 -16.04 22.74 24.09
#